data_d3290dec7b3ebf62f3a86bb0da56fa21
#
_entry.id   d3290dec7b3ebf62f3a86bb0da56fa21
#
_cell.length_a   1.000
_cell.length_b   1.000
_cell.length_c   1.000
_cell.angle_alpha   90.00
_cell.angle_beta   90.00
_cell.angle_gamma   90.00
#
_symmetry.space_group_name_H-M   'P 1'
#
loop_
_entity.id
_entity.type
_entity.pdbx_description
1 polymer ?
#
loop_
_entity_poly.entity_id
_entity_poly.type
_entity_poly.pdbx_seq_one_letter_code
_entity_poly.pdbx_strand_id
1 'polypeptide(L)'
;SNTGYMITKNNIHLLFDFIKKQKKTKSLKISQKNNNFELSKFSYTDDIIINKDVIFNCKIDKSLKEICLIIIPLLFKHKKFFIAQLGQSLDGKIALFNGNSHYINSKKSILYLHSLRCICDGLLVGVNTIIKDNPFLTTRHIKGSSPVRMIIDPSLKLTNRLNIFKDGHKNIVFTQKVTNKKLKNTTIYQLPKKNFTRCLYKKIIELNFKYILVEGGATTISNFLEQDLLDII
;
A
#
# COMPACT_ATOMS: atom_id res chain seq x y z
N SER A 1 -13.19 -31.61 -17.64
CA SER A 1 -12.99 -30.27 -18.24
C SER A 1 -12.53 -29.34 -17.14
N ASN A 2 -11.23 -29.09 -17.10
CA ASN A 2 -10.62 -28.14 -16.17
C ASN A 2 -10.94 -26.71 -16.65
N THR A 3 -12.06 -26.17 -16.25
CA THR A 3 -12.30 -24.71 -16.30
C THR A 3 -11.46 -24.07 -15.20
N GLY A 4 -10.14 -24.15 -15.37
CA GLY A 4 -9.22 -23.57 -14.41
C GLY A 4 -9.43 -22.07 -14.32
N TYR A 5 -9.90 -21.61 -13.17
CA TYR A 5 -9.97 -20.20 -12.85
C TYR A 5 -8.59 -19.55 -13.03
N MET A 6 -8.59 -18.33 -13.54
CA MET A 6 -7.38 -17.55 -13.76
C MET A 6 -7.31 -16.41 -12.77
N ILE A 7 -6.15 -16.23 -12.12
CA ILE A 7 -5.88 -15.04 -11.30
C ILE A 7 -5.61 -13.86 -12.22
N THR A 8 -6.44 -12.83 -12.08
CA THR A 8 -6.46 -11.63 -12.92
C THR A 8 -6.48 -10.37 -12.05
N LYS A 9 -6.35 -9.20 -12.67
CA LYS A 9 -6.50 -7.89 -12.02
C LYS A 9 -7.85 -7.70 -11.31
N ASN A 10 -8.88 -8.48 -11.71
CA ASN A 10 -10.22 -8.36 -11.18
C ASN A 10 -10.47 -9.19 -9.90
N ASN A 11 -9.63 -10.20 -9.61
CA ASN A 11 -9.83 -11.09 -8.46
C ASN A 11 -8.62 -11.26 -7.54
N ILE A 12 -7.45 -10.74 -7.91
CA ILE A 12 -6.22 -10.87 -7.11
C ILE A 12 -6.37 -10.29 -5.70
N HIS A 13 -7.18 -9.26 -5.51
CA HIS A 13 -7.45 -8.68 -4.20
C HIS A 13 -8.07 -9.69 -3.23
N LEU A 14 -8.90 -10.61 -3.72
CA LEU A 14 -9.50 -11.67 -2.91
C LEU A 14 -8.43 -12.62 -2.35
N LEU A 15 -7.41 -12.94 -3.15
CA LEU A 15 -6.26 -13.73 -2.71
C LEU A 15 -5.48 -13.01 -1.60
N PHE A 16 -5.19 -11.72 -1.80
CA PHE A 16 -4.47 -10.93 -0.80
C PHE A 16 -5.25 -10.84 0.51
N ASP A 17 -6.54 -10.54 0.46
CA ASP A 17 -7.41 -10.47 1.64
C ASP A 17 -7.54 -11.83 2.34
N PHE A 18 -7.57 -12.92 1.57
CA PHE A 18 -7.58 -14.26 2.12
C PHE A 18 -6.29 -14.54 2.91
N ILE A 19 -5.11 -14.26 2.32
CA ILE A 19 -3.80 -14.50 2.96
C ILE A 19 -3.65 -13.63 4.23
N LYS A 20 -4.08 -12.36 4.21
CA LYS A 20 -4.05 -11.47 5.39
C LYS A 20 -4.84 -12.03 6.58
N LYS A 21 -5.91 -12.77 6.33
CA LYS A 21 -6.77 -13.36 7.37
C LYS A 21 -6.20 -14.65 7.97
N GLN A 22 -5.24 -15.30 7.31
CA GLN A 22 -4.69 -16.56 7.79
C GLN A 22 -3.81 -16.35 9.02
N LYS A 23 -3.83 -17.34 9.93
CA LYS A 23 -2.88 -17.39 11.05
C LYS A 23 -1.48 -17.73 10.53
N LYS A 24 -0.44 -17.29 11.23
CA LYS A 24 0.94 -17.71 10.91
C LYS A 24 1.05 -19.23 10.98
N THR A 25 1.31 -19.84 9.85
CA THR A 25 1.61 -21.26 9.70
C THR A 25 2.95 -21.42 8.98
N LYS A 26 3.56 -22.61 9.03
CA LYS A 26 4.80 -22.89 8.29
C LYS A 26 4.55 -22.97 6.78
N SER A 27 3.32 -23.28 6.37
CA SER A 27 2.92 -23.35 4.97
C SER A 27 1.41 -23.12 4.84
N LEU A 28 0.98 -22.65 3.67
CA LEU A 28 -0.41 -22.52 3.26
C LEU A 28 -0.60 -23.22 1.92
N LYS A 29 -1.66 -24.01 1.85
CA LYS A 29 -2.14 -24.61 0.60
C LYS A 29 -3.51 -24.03 0.33
N ILE A 30 -3.68 -23.44 -0.84
CA ILE A 30 -4.86 -22.65 -1.20
C ILE A 30 -5.44 -23.24 -2.48
N SER A 31 -6.74 -23.49 -2.48
CA SER A 31 -7.52 -23.80 -3.67
C SER A 31 -8.47 -22.65 -3.99
N GLN A 32 -8.75 -22.48 -5.27
CA GLN A 32 -9.70 -21.49 -5.78
C GLN A 32 -11.00 -22.21 -6.17
N LYS A 33 -12.14 -21.73 -5.59
CA LYS A 33 -13.45 -22.27 -5.86
C LYS A 33 -14.47 -21.14 -6.01
N ASN A 34 -15.19 -21.10 -7.14
CA ASN A 34 -16.24 -20.10 -7.40
C ASN A 34 -15.82 -18.65 -7.10
N ASN A 35 -14.66 -18.22 -7.60
CA ASN A 35 -14.03 -16.91 -7.36
C ASN A 35 -13.62 -16.64 -5.91
N ASN A 36 -13.68 -17.61 -5.01
CA ASN A 36 -13.19 -17.50 -3.64
C ASN A 36 -11.95 -18.36 -3.44
N PHE A 37 -11.21 -18.07 -2.36
CA PHE A 37 -10.05 -18.83 -1.94
C PHE A 37 -10.35 -19.54 -0.63
N GLU A 38 -9.96 -20.80 -0.52
CA GLU A 38 -10.12 -21.63 0.68
C GLU A 38 -8.82 -22.38 0.99
N LEU A 39 -8.65 -22.81 2.26
CA LEU A 39 -7.55 -23.70 2.61
C LEU A 39 -7.79 -25.06 1.98
N SER A 40 -6.83 -25.55 1.21
CA SER A 40 -6.90 -26.89 0.66
C SER A 40 -6.67 -27.94 1.76
N LYS A 41 -7.62 -28.87 1.88
CA LYS A 41 -7.53 -29.99 2.82
C LYS A 41 -6.78 -31.20 2.24
N PHE A 42 -6.59 -31.27 0.91
CA PHE A 42 -6.03 -32.44 0.21
C PHE A 42 -5.03 -32.03 -0.88
N SER A 43 -3.98 -32.80 -1.04
CA SER A 43 -2.72 -32.47 -1.70
C SER A 43 -2.67 -32.54 -3.23
N TYR A 44 -3.75 -32.90 -3.92
CA TYR A 44 -3.67 -33.15 -5.37
C TYR A 44 -4.19 -32.02 -6.27
N THR A 45 -4.78 -30.96 -5.71
CA THR A 45 -5.39 -29.85 -6.47
C THR A 45 -5.08 -28.48 -5.89
N ASP A 46 -3.96 -28.33 -5.20
CA ASP A 46 -3.61 -27.04 -4.62
C ASP A 46 -3.23 -26.06 -5.73
N ASP A 47 -4.01 -24.99 -5.89
CA ASP A 47 -3.78 -23.96 -6.90
C ASP A 47 -2.60 -23.06 -6.55
N ILE A 48 -2.38 -22.83 -5.23
CA ILE A 48 -1.28 -22.01 -4.73
C ILE A 48 -0.71 -22.65 -3.48
N ILE A 49 0.60 -22.83 -3.45
CA ILE A 49 1.34 -23.32 -2.28
C ILE A 49 2.27 -22.21 -1.82
N ILE A 50 2.18 -21.87 -0.54
CA ILE A 50 3.04 -20.88 0.11
C ILE A 50 3.80 -21.57 1.24
N ASN A 51 5.14 -21.62 1.11
CA ASN A 51 6.05 -22.13 2.13
C ASN A 51 7.30 -21.23 2.16
N LYS A 52 8.49 -21.76 1.89
CA LYS A 52 9.69 -20.95 1.61
C LYS A 52 9.54 -20.15 0.32
N ASP A 53 8.83 -20.73 -0.66
CA ASP A 53 8.54 -20.18 -1.97
C ASP A 53 7.03 -20.08 -2.21
N VAL A 54 6.63 -19.38 -3.28
CA VAL A 54 5.25 -19.31 -3.73
C VAL A 54 5.14 -20.05 -5.07
N ILE A 55 4.37 -21.13 -5.07
CA ILE A 55 4.17 -21.98 -6.25
C ILE A 55 2.73 -21.82 -6.73
N PHE A 56 2.57 -21.50 -8.02
CA PHE A 56 1.28 -21.41 -8.68
C PHE A 56 1.08 -22.60 -9.61
N ASN A 57 0.10 -23.44 -9.31
CA ASN A 57 -0.38 -24.53 -10.15
C ASN A 57 -1.62 -24.13 -10.96
N CYS A 58 -2.14 -22.91 -10.74
CA CYS A 58 -3.28 -22.33 -11.47
C CYS A 58 -2.81 -21.35 -12.55
N LYS A 59 -3.72 -20.97 -13.45
CA LYS A 59 -3.46 -19.92 -14.43
C LYS A 59 -3.42 -18.55 -13.73
N ILE A 60 -2.39 -17.76 -14.02
CA ILE A 60 -2.21 -16.40 -13.53
C ILE A 60 -1.68 -15.52 -14.65
N ASP A 61 -2.18 -14.29 -14.73
CA ASP A 61 -1.63 -13.26 -15.63
C ASP A 61 -0.12 -13.08 -15.34
N LYS A 62 0.69 -13.12 -16.42
CA LYS A 62 2.16 -13.07 -16.30
C LYS A 62 2.65 -11.85 -15.54
N SER A 63 2.03 -10.68 -15.75
CA SER A 63 2.40 -9.44 -15.08
C SER A 63 2.07 -9.47 -13.58
N LEU A 64 1.02 -10.21 -13.19
CA LEU A 64 0.64 -10.38 -11.79
C LEU A 64 1.45 -11.44 -11.08
N LYS A 65 1.91 -12.50 -11.79
CA LYS A 65 2.71 -13.57 -11.18
C LYS A 65 3.94 -13.03 -10.49
N GLU A 66 4.68 -12.16 -11.15
CA GLU A 66 5.89 -11.55 -10.57
C GLU A 66 5.56 -10.65 -9.36
N ILE A 67 4.46 -9.90 -9.43
CA ILE A 67 3.97 -9.07 -8.32
C ILE A 67 3.57 -9.96 -7.13
N CYS A 68 2.88 -11.06 -7.37
CA CYS A 68 2.49 -12.02 -6.35
C CYS A 68 3.68 -12.67 -5.66
N LEU A 69 4.75 -12.97 -6.40
CA LEU A 69 5.99 -13.53 -5.83
C LEU A 69 6.65 -12.59 -4.82
N ILE A 70 6.41 -11.29 -4.92
CA ILE A 70 6.90 -10.29 -3.96
C ILE A 70 5.89 -10.08 -2.83
N ILE A 71 4.62 -9.82 -3.17
CA ILE A 71 3.59 -9.41 -2.20
C ILE A 71 3.16 -10.56 -1.29
N ILE A 72 2.98 -11.77 -1.82
CA ILE A 72 2.48 -12.90 -1.02
C ILE A 72 3.43 -13.25 0.14
N PRO A 73 4.75 -13.35 -0.06
CA PRO A 73 5.67 -13.56 1.06
C PRO A 73 5.60 -12.47 2.12
N LEU A 74 5.41 -11.20 1.73
CA LEU A 74 5.25 -10.10 2.68
C LEU A 74 4.03 -10.29 3.56
N LEU A 75 2.88 -10.53 2.95
CA LEU A 75 1.63 -10.76 3.68
C LEU A 75 1.69 -12.03 4.54
N PHE A 76 2.38 -13.06 4.08
CA PHE A 76 2.52 -14.32 4.79
C PHE A 76 3.46 -14.24 6.00
N LYS A 77 4.59 -13.52 5.86
CA LYS A 77 5.62 -13.40 6.91
C LYS A 77 5.26 -12.34 7.96
N HIS A 78 4.62 -11.25 7.57
CA HIS A 78 4.41 -10.08 8.42
C HIS A 78 2.93 -9.88 8.77
N LYS A 79 2.63 -9.71 10.05
CA LYS A 79 1.29 -9.33 10.52
C LYS A 79 1.04 -7.84 10.42
N LYS A 80 2.08 -7.04 10.31
CA LYS A 80 2.10 -5.59 10.13
C LYS A 80 3.41 -5.21 9.47
N PHE A 81 3.41 -4.15 8.68
CA PHE A 81 4.62 -3.55 8.13
C PHE A 81 4.40 -2.10 7.71
N PHE A 82 5.48 -1.34 7.72
CA PHE A 82 5.61 -0.08 7.01
C PHE A 82 6.55 -0.32 5.82
N ILE A 83 6.02 -0.21 4.62
CA ILE A 83 6.77 -0.39 3.38
C ILE A 83 6.89 0.94 2.65
N ALA A 84 8.10 1.31 2.26
CA ALA A 84 8.30 2.43 1.34
C ALA A 84 8.42 1.92 -0.09
N GLN A 85 7.85 2.68 -1.02
CA GLN A 85 8.08 2.47 -2.44
C GLN A 85 8.56 3.76 -3.08
N LEU A 86 9.71 3.67 -3.72
CA LEU A 86 10.37 4.78 -4.39
C LEU A 86 10.64 4.40 -5.85
N GLY A 87 10.23 5.25 -6.77
CA GLY A 87 10.68 5.18 -8.16
C GLY A 87 11.94 6.04 -8.32
N GLN A 88 13.02 5.46 -8.80
CA GLN A 88 14.26 6.19 -9.08
C GLN A 88 14.80 5.85 -10.47
N SER A 89 15.54 6.78 -11.07
CA SER A 89 16.31 6.55 -12.28
C SER A 89 17.60 5.78 -11.98
N LEU A 90 18.30 5.31 -13.01
CA LEU A 90 19.55 4.55 -12.85
C LEU A 90 20.64 5.33 -12.11
N ASP A 91 20.62 6.67 -12.20
CA ASP A 91 21.53 7.56 -11.45
C ASP A 91 21.01 7.92 -10.04
N GLY A 92 20.01 7.19 -9.54
CA GLY A 92 19.49 7.34 -8.18
C GLY A 92 18.56 8.55 -7.97
N LYS A 93 18.17 9.26 -9.01
CA LYS A 93 17.26 10.42 -8.89
C LYS A 93 15.80 9.97 -8.84
N ILE A 94 15.05 10.53 -7.91
CA ILE A 94 13.62 10.25 -7.74
C ILE A 94 12.72 11.23 -8.52
N ALA A 95 13.30 12.31 -9.03
CA ALA A 95 12.66 13.29 -9.89
C ALA A 95 13.73 14.03 -10.71
N LEU A 96 13.31 14.64 -11.83
CA LEU A 96 14.13 15.59 -12.58
C LEU A 96 14.38 16.87 -11.74
N PHE A 97 15.37 17.70 -12.13
CA PHE A 97 15.68 18.97 -11.45
C PHE A 97 14.47 19.90 -11.34
N ASN A 98 13.53 19.84 -12.31
CA ASN A 98 12.25 20.54 -12.27
C ASN A 98 11.20 19.85 -11.39
N GLY A 99 11.57 18.73 -10.75
CA GLY A 99 10.72 17.95 -9.87
C GLY A 99 9.70 17.04 -10.57
N ASN A 100 9.75 16.87 -11.90
CA ASN A 100 8.87 15.95 -12.62
C ASN A 100 9.32 14.51 -12.42
N SER A 101 8.41 13.64 -11.98
CA SER A 101 8.64 12.20 -11.77
C SER A 101 7.74 11.31 -12.66
N HIS A 102 6.90 11.89 -13.50
CA HIS A 102 5.85 11.18 -14.24
C HIS A 102 6.34 10.07 -15.20
N TYR A 103 7.59 10.11 -15.65
CA TYR A 103 8.13 9.19 -16.65
C TYR A 103 9.11 8.13 -16.09
N ILE A 104 9.32 8.10 -14.78
CA ILE A 104 10.29 7.18 -14.15
C ILE A 104 9.71 5.77 -14.00
N ASN A 105 8.38 5.61 -13.99
CA ASN A 105 7.73 4.34 -13.71
C ASN A 105 7.23 3.62 -14.98
N SER A 106 7.66 2.37 -15.16
CA SER A 106 7.10 1.46 -16.19
C SER A 106 5.65 1.08 -15.87
N LYS A 107 4.91 0.58 -16.89
CA LYS A 107 3.56 0.02 -16.68
C LYS A 107 3.52 -1.05 -15.58
N LYS A 108 4.59 -1.82 -15.45
CA LYS A 108 4.75 -2.87 -14.44
C LYS A 108 4.93 -2.27 -13.04
N SER A 109 5.74 -1.22 -12.91
CA SER A 109 5.92 -0.49 -11.65
C SER A 109 4.62 0.16 -11.18
N ILE A 110 3.82 0.70 -12.10
CA ILE A 110 2.50 1.26 -11.79
C ILE A 110 1.56 0.16 -11.28
N LEU A 111 1.54 -1.01 -11.93
CA LEU A 111 0.72 -2.13 -11.48
C LEU A 111 1.15 -2.63 -10.09
N TYR A 112 2.46 -2.71 -9.84
CA TYR A 112 3.01 -3.07 -8.54
C TYR A 112 2.59 -2.06 -7.46
N LEU A 113 2.73 -0.76 -7.72
CA LEU A 113 2.29 0.30 -6.81
C LEU A 113 0.81 0.17 -6.45
N HIS A 114 -0.06 -0.06 -7.45
CA HIS A 114 -1.49 -0.23 -7.20
C HIS A 114 -1.81 -1.54 -6.45
N SER A 115 -0.98 -2.57 -6.61
CA SER A 115 -1.08 -3.80 -5.81
C SER A 115 -0.71 -3.53 -4.35
N LEU A 116 0.34 -2.75 -4.09
CA LEU A 116 0.68 -2.30 -2.73
C LEU A 116 -0.44 -1.46 -2.11
N ARG A 117 -1.02 -0.51 -2.85
CA ARG A 117 -2.18 0.27 -2.38
C ARG A 117 -3.37 -0.63 -2.01
N CYS A 118 -3.60 -1.69 -2.79
CA CYS A 118 -4.68 -2.62 -2.53
C CYS A 118 -4.49 -3.43 -1.24
N ILE A 119 -3.25 -3.82 -0.91
CA ILE A 119 -2.96 -4.60 0.29
C ILE A 119 -2.79 -3.75 1.55
N CYS A 120 -2.48 -2.47 1.44
CA CYS A 120 -2.26 -1.61 2.58
C CYS A 120 -3.56 -1.03 3.14
N ASP A 121 -3.61 -0.89 4.46
CA ASP A 121 -4.73 -0.28 5.18
C ASP A 121 -4.63 1.25 5.09
N GLY A 122 -3.40 1.77 5.11
CA GLY A 122 -3.10 3.19 5.03
C GLY A 122 -2.01 3.51 4.00
N LEU A 123 -2.12 4.68 3.40
CA LEU A 123 -1.14 5.26 2.49
C LEU A 123 -0.67 6.59 3.06
N LEU A 124 0.61 6.66 3.43
CA LEU A 124 1.23 7.85 4.03
C LEU A 124 2.00 8.66 2.99
N VAL A 125 1.75 9.96 2.94
CA VAL A 125 2.36 10.87 1.96
C VAL A 125 2.59 12.26 2.55
N GLY A 126 3.61 12.96 2.08
CA GLY A 126 3.88 14.35 2.46
C GLY A 126 2.97 15.34 1.72
N VAL A 127 2.60 16.43 2.38
CA VAL A 127 1.73 17.48 1.83
C VAL A 127 2.27 18.10 0.53
N ASN A 128 3.59 18.20 0.37
CA ASN A 128 4.18 18.77 -0.84
C ASN A 128 3.88 17.93 -2.09
N THR A 129 3.88 16.61 -1.98
CA THR A 129 3.44 15.70 -3.05
C THR A 129 1.96 15.93 -3.40
N ILE A 130 1.11 16.09 -2.37
CA ILE A 130 -0.31 16.37 -2.59
C ILE A 130 -0.55 17.69 -3.30
N ILE A 131 0.14 18.74 -2.89
CA ILE A 131 -0.03 20.09 -3.48
C ILE A 131 0.51 20.13 -4.90
N LYS A 132 1.67 19.50 -5.14
CA LYS A 132 2.36 19.53 -6.43
C LYS A 132 1.64 18.71 -7.49
N ASP A 133 1.34 17.44 -7.16
CA ASP A 133 0.87 16.46 -8.13
C ASP A 133 -0.66 16.32 -8.14
N ASN A 134 -1.34 16.89 -7.13
CA ASN A 134 -2.80 16.83 -6.91
C ASN A 134 -3.40 15.42 -7.19
N PRO A 135 -2.82 14.35 -6.62
CA PRO A 135 -3.18 12.98 -6.94
C PRO A 135 -4.46 12.55 -6.25
N PHE A 136 -5.12 11.51 -6.77
CA PHE A 136 -6.21 10.83 -6.05
C PHE A 136 -5.73 9.81 -5.01
N LEU A 137 -4.58 9.20 -5.22
CA LEU A 137 -3.99 8.17 -4.36
C LEU A 137 -4.90 6.94 -4.13
N THR A 138 -5.67 6.59 -5.14
CA THR A 138 -6.60 5.46 -5.12
C THR A 138 -6.03 4.24 -5.85
N THR A 139 -6.59 3.07 -5.57
CA THR A 139 -6.35 1.84 -6.31
C THR A 139 -7.18 1.87 -7.59
N ARG A 140 -6.54 1.84 -8.79
CA ARG A 140 -7.22 2.00 -10.08
C ARG A 140 -6.90 0.92 -11.10
N HIS A 141 -5.67 0.39 -11.08
CA HIS A 141 -5.19 -0.54 -12.09
C HIS A 141 -5.46 -2.01 -11.77
N ILE A 142 -5.90 -2.28 -10.55
CA ILE A 142 -6.43 -3.59 -10.12
C ILE A 142 -7.72 -3.36 -9.34
N LYS A 143 -8.58 -4.36 -9.27
CA LYS A 143 -9.77 -4.34 -8.42
C LYS A 143 -9.35 -4.51 -6.96
N GLY A 144 -9.97 -3.78 -6.05
CA GLY A 144 -9.72 -3.85 -4.60
C GLY A 144 -10.04 -2.54 -3.91
N SER A 145 -9.90 -2.52 -2.59
CA SER A 145 -10.11 -1.32 -1.77
C SER A 145 -8.96 -0.33 -1.94
N SER A 146 -9.26 0.95 -1.81
CA SER A 146 -8.24 1.99 -1.65
C SER A 146 -7.88 2.15 -0.18
N PRO A 147 -6.60 2.39 0.16
CA PRO A 147 -6.17 2.63 1.54
C PRO A 147 -6.69 3.96 2.06
N VAL A 148 -6.78 4.11 3.38
CA VAL A 148 -7.00 5.41 4.02
C VAL A 148 -5.79 6.30 3.74
N ARG A 149 -6.03 7.47 3.18
CA ARG A 149 -4.95 8.43 2.88
C ARG A 149 -4.55 9.17 4.14
N MET A 150 -3.27 9.11 4.48
CA MET A 150 -2.65 9.72 5.62
C MET A 150 -1.68 10.80 5.14
N ILE A 151 -1.91 12.04 5.47
CA ILE A 151 -1.14 13.17 4.95
C ILE A 151 -0.34 13.83 6.08
N ILE A 152 0.97 13.94 5.88
CA ILE A 152 1.87 14.70 6.73
C ILE A 152 1.80 16.16 6.31
N ASP A 153 1.09 16.98 7.09
CA ASP A 153 0.94 18.43 6.84
C ASP A 153 1.22 19.25 8.10
N PRO A 154 2.49 19.37 8.52
CA PRO A 154 2.84 20.04 9.77
C PRO A 154 2.32 21.47 9.88
N SER A 155 2.24 22.18 8.75
CA SER A 155 1.83 23.60 8.67
C SER A 155 0.35 23.79 8.29
N LEU A 156 -0.38 22.70 8.05
CA LEU A 156 -1.81 22.68 7.68
C LEU A 156 -2.13 23.49 6.40
N LYS A 157 -1.37 23.22 5.34
CA LYS A 157 -1.48 23.92 4.03
C LYS A 157 -2.63 23.39 3.17
N LEU A 158 -3.14 22.16 3.42
CA LEU A 158 -4.17 21.52 2.62
C LEU A 158 -5.43 22.37 2.53
N THR A 159 -6.10 22.33 1.36
CA THR A 159 -7.39 22.96 1.10
C THR A 159 -8.36 21.99 0.44
N ASN A 160 -9.67 22.18 0.61
CA ASN A 160 -10.72 21.34 0.03
C ASN A 160 -10.78 21.36 -1.51
N ARG A 161 -9.93 22.15 -2.19
CA ARG A 161 -9.84 22.22 -3.65
C ARG A 161 -9.11 21.04 -4.27
N LEU A 162 -8.29 20.31 -3.47
CA LEU A 162 -7.47 19.21 -3.92
C LEU A 162 -8.30 17.95 -4.20
N ASN A 163 -7.82 17.12 -5.13
CA ASN A 163 -8.55 15.95 -5.61
C ASN A 163 -8.82 14.90 -4.51
N ILE A 164 -7.94 14.77 -3.52
CA ILE A 164 -8.11 13.86 -2.38
C ILE A 164 -9.37 14.17 -1.53
N PHE A 165 -9.97 15.35 -1.69
CA PHE A 165 -11.19 15.73 -0.97
C PHE A 165 -12.47 15.66 -1.82
N LYS A 166 -12.37 15.25 -3.11
CA LYS A 166 -13.48 15.25 -4.06
C LYS A 166 -14.12 13.90 -4.30
N ASP A 167 -13.46 12.80 -3.89
CA ASP A 167 -13.85 11.42 -4.22
C ASP A 167 -14.55 10.65 -3.08
N GLY A 168 -14.82 11.30 -1.96
CA GLY A 168 -15.53 10.70 -0.83
C GLY A 168 -14.70 9.77 0.06
N HIS A 169 -13.46 9.43 -0.31
CA HIS A 169 -12.61 8.57 0.52
C HIS A 169 -12.15 9.25 1.81
N LYS A 170 -11.92 8.44 2.83
CA LYS A 170 -11.43 8.90 4.14
C LYS A 170 -9.99 9.39 4.06
N ASN A 171 -9.72 10.49 4.77
CA ASN A 171 -8.39 11.06 4.94
C ASN A 171 -8.07 11.21 6.43
N ILE A 172 -6.79 11.12 6.76
CA ILE A 172 -6.22 11.50 8.05
C ILE A 172 -5.12 12.52 7.79
N VAL A 173 -5.12 13.62 8.52
CA VAL A 173 -4.07 14.64 8.43
C VAL A 173 -3.36 14.73 9.76
N PHE A 174 -2.04 14.66 9.73
CA PHE A 174 -1.18 14.86 10.88
C PHE A 174 -0.52 16.24 10.79
N THR A 175 -0.78 17.09 11.78
CA THR A 175 -0.32 18.47 11.80
C THR A 175 0.34 18.83 13.13
N GLN A 176 1.15 19.89 13.15
CA GLN A 176 1.69 20.50 14.36
C GLN A 176 0.86 21.69 14.83
N LYS A 177 -0.14 22.10 14.03
CA LYS A 177 -0.97 23.28 14.31
C LYS A 177 -2.19 22.92 15.14
N VAL A 178 -2.46 23.73 16.16
CA VAL A 178 -3.79 23.77 16.78
C VAL A 178 -4.77 24.34 15.75
N THR A 179 -5.91 23.70 15.56
CA THR A 179 -6.81 24.12 14.47
C THR A 179 -8.25 23.70 14.70
N ASN A 180 -9.16 24.58 14.26
CA ASN A 180 -10.58 24.27 14.05
C ASN A 180 -10.92 24.06 12.57
N LYS A 181 -9.90 23.95 11.70
CA LYS A 181 -10.06 23.77 10.25
C LYS A 181 -10.80 22.46 9.96
N LYS A 182 -11.80 22.54 9.10
CA LYS A 182 -12.54 21.36 8.63
C LYS A 182 -12.14 21.06 7.18
N LEU A 183 -11.69 19.84 6.95
CA LEU A 183 -11.42 19.28 5.63
C LEU A 183 -12.42 18.16 5.34
N LYS A 184 -12.88 18.04 4.10
CA LYS A 184 -13.90 17.03 3.71
C LYS A 184 -13.40 15.62 3.98
N ASN A 185 -14.25 14.78 4.58
CA ASN A 185 -13.96 13.36 4.89
C ASN A 185 -12.62 13.14 5.61
N THR A 186 -12.24 14.05 6.52
CA THR A 186 -10.89 14.08 7.11
C THR A 186 -10.95 14.18 8.63
N THR A 187 -10.18 13.32 9.28
CA THR A 187 -9.84 13.47 10.69
C THR A 187 -8.46 14.12 10.80
N ILE A 188 -8.34 15.17 11.61
CA ILE A 188 -7.08 15.90 11.82
C ILE A 188 -6.55 15.56 13.21
N TYR A 189 -5.31 15.07 13.27
CA TYR A 189 -4.58 14.84 14.51
C TYR A 189 -3.46 15.85 14.67
N GLN A 190 -3.51 16.58 15.77
CA GLN A 190 -2.38 17.41 16.19
C GLN A 190 -1.34 16.56 16.88
N LEU A 191 -0.08 16.68 16.48
CA LEU A 191 1.05 15.99 17.06
C LEU A 191 2.13 16.99 17.49
N PRO A 192 2.93 16.66 18.54
CA PRO A 192 3.99 17.54 19.01
C PRO A 192 5.05 17.77 17.93
N LYS A 193 5.65 18.96 17.92
CA LYS A 193 6.76 19.29 17.01
C LYS A 193 8.00 18.44 17.28
N LYS A 194 8.32 18.24 18.57
CA LYS A 194 9.43 17.37 18.98
C LYS A 194 9.13 15.92 18.65
N ASN A 195 10.04 15.23 17.98
CA ASN A 195 9.91 13.83 17.57
C ASN A 195 8.65 13.54 16.74
N PHE A 196 8.26 14.49 15.89
CA PHE A 196 7.01 14.43 15.13
C PHE A 196 6.82 13.11 14.37
N THR A 197 7.82 12.64 13.62
CA THR A 197 7.75 11.41 12.85
C THR A 197 7.51 10.18 13.74
N ARG A 198 8.18 10.10 14.88
CA ARG A 198 7.97 9.00 15.84
C ARG A 198 6.60 9.08 16.52
N CYS A 199 6.11 10.28 16.82
CA CYS A 199 4.75 10.46 17.34
C CYS A 199 3.69 10.06 16.30
N LEU A 200 3.91 10.41 15.04
CA LEU A 200 3.06 10.02 13.92
C LEU A 200 3.02 8.50 13.75
N TYR A 201 4.17 7.83 13.74
CA TYR A 201 4.26 6.38 13.68
C TYR A 201 3.46 5.72 14.80
N LYS A 202 3.67 6.15 16.06
CA LYS A 202 2.91 5.65 17.21
C LYS A 202 1.41 5.87 17.05
N LYS A 203 1.00 7.06 16.58
CA LYS A 203 -0.43 7.37 16.37
C LYS A 203 -1.07 6.46 15.32
N ILE A 204 -0.38 6.14 14.23
CA ILE A 204 -0.86 5.19 13.22
C ILE A 204 -1.10 3.80 13.84
N ILE A 205 -0.18 3.33 14.68
CA ILE A 205 -0.32 2.05 15.39
C ILE A 205 -1.50 2.09 16.38
N GLU A 206 -1.65 3.16 17.16
CA GLU A 206 -2.79 3.37 18.08
C GLU A 206 -4.13 3.35 17.36
N LEU A 207 -4.19 3.85 16.12
CA LEU A 207 -5.36 3.80 15.25
C LEU A 207 -5.60 2.41 14.63
N ASN A 208 -4.81 1.40 15.04
CA ASN A 208 -4.91 0.00 14.61
C ASN A 208 -4.69 -0.26 13.11
N PHE A 209 -3.93 0.60 12.43
CA PHE A 209 -3.46 0.33 11.08
C PHE A 209 -2.26 -0.63 11.11
N LYS A 210 -2.25 -1.62 10.22
CA LYS A 210 -1.26 -2.70 10.22
C LYS A 210 -0.31 -2.64 9.01
N TYR A 211 -0.86 -2.39 7.84
CA TYR A 211 -0.12 -2.40 6.57
C TYR A 211 -0.09 -0.99 6.01
N ILE A 212 1.06 -0.34 6.10
CA ILE A 212 1.23 1.06 5.70
C ILE A 212 2.18 1.15 4.51
N LEU A 213 1.70 1.78 3.45
CA LEU A 213 2.52 2.19 2.31
C LEU A 213 2.98 3.64 2.52
N VAL A 214 4.27 3.86 2.63
CA VAL A 214 4.88 5.20 2.60
C VAL A 214 5.20 5.54 1.15
N GLU A 215 4.39 6.43 0.56
CA GLU A 215 4.45 6.75 -0.86
C GLU A 215 4.86 8.20 -1.09
N GLY A 216 6.01 8.36 -1.71
CA GLY A 216 6.44 9.66 -2.23
C GLY A 216 6.91 10.68 -1.19
N GLY A 217 7.61 11.69 -1.75
CA GLY A 217 8.32 12.71 -1.01
C GLY A 217 9.60 12.16 -0.36
N ALA A 218 10.78 12.48 -0.96
CA ALA A 218 12.08 12.06 -0.41
C ALA A 218 12.17 12.34 1.08
N THR A 219 11.75 13.52 1.52
CA THR A 219 11.77 13.94 2.93
C THR A 219 10.97 12.99 3.83
N THR A 220 9.79 12.52 3.37
CA THR A 220 8.98 11.60 4.18
C THR A 220 9.69 10.27 4.37
N ILE A 221 10.19 9.69 3.28
CA ILE A 221 10.90 8.41 3.32
C ILE A 221 12.20 8.52 4.10
N SER A 222 13.02 9.58 3.88
CA SER A 222 14.25 9.81 4.65
C SER A 222 13.99 9.92 6.15
N ASN A 223 12.98 10.67 6.57
CA ASN A 223 12.64 10.81 8.00
C ASN A 223 12.25 9.48 8.64
N PHE A 224 11.58 8.59 7.90
CA PHE A 224 11.24 7.26 8.39
C PHE A 224 12.46 6.33 8.42
N LEU A 225 13.31 6.38 7.40
CA LEU A 225 14.58 5.64 7.33
C LEU A 225 15.53 6.01 8.47
N GLU A 226 15.80 7.30 8.65
CA GLU A 226 16.72 7.81 9.67
C GLU A 226 16.30 7.41 11.10
N GLN A 227 15.01 7.11 11.31
CA GLN A 227 14.49 6.70 12.61
C GLN A 227 14.20 5.20 12.72
N ASP A 228 14.61 4.41 11.72
CA ASP A 228 14.39 2.95 11.65
C ASP A 228 12.90 2.56 11.81
N LEU A 229 12.03 3.25 11.07
CA LEU A 229 10.57 3.07 11.13
C LEU A 229 9.99 2.38 9.89
N LEU A 230 10.84 1.93 8.96
CA LEU A 230 10.46 1.14 7.79
C LEU A 230 10.89 -0.31 7.97
N ASP A 231 9.98 -1.23 7.70
CA ASP A 231 10.29 -2.66 7.70
C ASP A 231 10.84 -3.10 6.33
N ILE A 232 10.48 -2.38 5.25
CA ILE A 232 10.80 -2.75 3.86
C ILE A 232 10.93 -1.49 3.00
N ILE A 233 11.89 -1.54 2.05
CA ILE A 233 12.08 -0.53 0.99
C ILE A 233 12.12 -1.23 -0.36
#